data_201d49613232b440e9ead07eb90284b1
#
_entry.id   201d49613232b440e9ead07eb90284b1
#
_cell.length_a   1.000
_cell.length_b   1.000
_cell.length_c   1.000
_cell.angle_alpha   90.00
_cell.angle_beta   90.00
_cell.angle_gamma   90.00
#
_symmetry.space_group_name_H-M   'P 1'
#
loop_
_entity.id
_entity.type
_entity.pdbx_description
1 polymer ?
#
loop_
_entity_poly.entity_id
_entity_poly.type
_entity_poly.pdbx_seq_one_letter_code
_entity_poly.pdbx_strand_id
1 'polypeptide(L)'
;GSTRVGKQIHVMAGQSNLKRAWTELGGKSPNIVFADCPDLDRAVEAAVGSIFFNQGESCNAPSRLFVEASIKEAFLEKALKLVPQYQPGNPLEKSTVMGAIVDKTQMDTVLRYIDAGKKEGAKLLAGGEAAEPVKGGCYVLPTIFDGVKNDMTIAREEIFGPVLSVLSF
;
A
#
# COMPACT_ATOMS: atom_id res chain seq x y z
N GLY A 1 -10.20 -7.77 9.43
CA GLY A 1 -9.45 -8.42 10.51
C GLY A 1 -8.07 -8.90 10.06
N SER A 2 -7.36 -9.58 10.95
CA SER A 2 -6.06 -10.19 10.64
C SER A 2 -6.16 -11.72 10.57
N THR A 3 -5.24 -12.37 9.86
CA THR A 3 -5.18 -13.84 9.78
C THR A 3 -5.15 -14.50 11.17
N ARG A 4 -4.43 -13.89 12.14
CA ARG A 4 -4.39 -14.36 13.52
C ARG A 4 -5.78 -14.35 14.18
N VAL A 5 -6.52 -13.26 14.05
CA VAL A 5 -7.86 -13.11 14.60
C VAL A 5 -8.84 -14.03 13.87
N GLY A 6 -8.74 -14.15 12.55
CA GLY A 6 -9.59 -15.06 11.76
C GLY A 6 -9.47 -16.52 12.22
N LYS A 7 -8.24 -16.99 12.47
CA LYS A 7 -8.02 -18.33 13.05
C LYS A 7 -8.70 -18.50 14.40
N GLN A 8 -8.63 -17.50 15.29
CA GLN A 8 -9.29 -17.54 16.59
C GLN A 8 -10.82 -17.58 16.45
N ILE A 9 -11.40 -16.80 15.52
CA ILE A 9 -12.85 -16.82 15.25
C ILE A 9 -13.31 -18.21 14.79
N HIS A 10 -12.58 -18.87 13.89
CA HIS A 10 -12.92 -20.22 13.45
C HIS A 10 -12.83 -21.24 14.59
N VAL A 11 -11.82 -21.15 15.46
CA VAL A 11 -11.72 -22.00 16.67
C VAL A 11 -12.93 -21.78 17.60
N MET A 12 -13.26 -20.51 17.88
CA MET A 12 -14.42 -20.18 18.74
C MET A 12 -15.76 -20.64 18.13
N ALA A 13 -15.91 -20.54 16.80
CA ALA A 13 -17.10 -21.02 16.12
C ALA A 13 -17.26 -22.54 16.27
N GLY A 14 -16.15 -23.29 16.12
CA GLY A 14 -16.14 -24.75 16.32
C GLY A 14 -16.39 -25.19 17.75
N GLN A 15 -15.91 -24.42 18.73
CA GLN A 15 -16.12 -24.67 20.16
C GLN A 15 -17.49 -24.25 20.69
N SER A 16 -18.26 -23.51 19.90
CA SER A 16 -19.62 -23.08 20.28
C SER A 16 -20.69 -23.95 19.59
N ASN A 17 -21.56 -23.38 18.80
CA ASN A 17 -22.67 -24.05 18.15
C ASN A 17 -22.40 -24.40 16.65
N LEU A 18 -21.14 -24.50 16.23
CA LEU A 18 -20.72 -24.79 14.84
C LEU A 18 -21.27 -23.78 13.81
N LYS A 19 -21.45 -22.52 14.24
CA LYS A 19 -21.88 -21.46 13.32
C LYS A 19 -20.87 -21.26 12.20
N ARG A 20 -21.35 -20.98 11.00
CA ARG A 20 -20.50 -20.60 9.89
C ARG A 20 -19.85 -19.25 10.16
N ALA A 21 -18.54 -19.15 10.03
CA ALA A 21 -17.78 -17.92 10.13
C ALA A 21 -17.23 -17.55 8.76
N TRP A 22 -17.59 -16.35 8.30
CA TRP A 22 -17.02 -15.73 7.10
C TRP A 22 -16.07 -14.66 7.58
N THR A 23 -14.86 -14.65 7.05
CA THR A 23 -13.80 -13.76 7.51
C THR A 23 -13.27 -12.90 6.39
N GLU A 24 -13.20 -11.60 6.66
CA GLU A 24 -12.46 -10.62 5.86
C GLU A 24 -11.12 -10.37 6.56
N LEU A 25 -10.01 -10.66 5.87
CA LEU A 25 -8.66 -10.69 6.44
C LEU A 25 -7.71 -9.84 5.60
N GLY A 26 -6.43 -9.92 5.89
CA GLY A 26 -5.40 -9.19 5.17
C GLY A 26 -5.01 -9.78 3.82
N GLY A 27 -4.22 -9.03 3.09
CA GLY A 27 -3.67 -9.44 1.80
C GLY A 27 -2.35 -8.78 1.46
N LYS A 28 -1.73 -9.25 0.39
CA LYS A 28 -0.53 -8.66 -0.23
C LYS A 28 -0.64 -8.82 -1.74
N SER A 29 -1.66 -8.18 -2.32
CA SER A 29 -2.02 -8.36 -3.71
C SER A 29 -0.93 -7.89 -4.67
N PRO A 30 -0.62 -8.64 -5.74
CA PRO A 30 0.24 -8.18 -6.81
C PRO A 30 -0.55 -7.37 -7.84
N ASN A 31 0.13 -6.39 -8.45
CA ASN A 31 -0.22 -5.80 -9.73
C ASN A 31 0.93 -6.11 -10.69
N ILE A 32 0.64 -6.64 -11.87
CA ILE A 32 1.67 -7.14 -12.78
C ILE A 32 1.50 -6.45 -14.13
N VAL A 33 2.55 -5.75 -14.58
CA VAL A 33 2.54 -5.00 -15.84
C VAL A 33 3.65 -5.51 -16.75
N PHE A 34 3.24 -6.08 -17.89
CA PHE A 34 4.12 -6.55 -18.96
C PHE A 34 4.40 -5.43 -19.97
N ALA A 35 5.49 -5.56 -20.73
CA ALA A 35 5.91 -4.58 -21.74
C ALA A 35 4.91 -4.42 -22.90
N ASP A 36 4.13 -5.45 -23.19
CA ASP A 36 3.09 -5.44 -24.22
C ASP A 36 1.74 -4.90 -23.74
N CYS A 37 1.70 -4.27 -22.55
CA CYS A 37 0.47 -3.65 -22.08
C CYS A 37 0.00 -2.58 -23.10
N PRO A 38 -1.28 -2.57 -23.48
CA PRO A 38 -1.75 -1.73 -24.59
C PRO A 38 -1.75 -0.23 -24.28
N ASP A 39 -1.74 0.14 -22.99
CA ASP A 39 -1.80 1.53 -22.52
C ASP A 39 -1.04 1.68 -21.22
N LEU A 40 0.21 2.14 -21.31
CA LEU A 40 1.09 2.32 -20.16
C LEU A 40 0.57 3.41 -19.22
N ASP A 41 -0.01 4.49 -19.74
CA ASP A 41 -0.51 5.59 -18.92
C ASP A 41 -1.66 5.13 -18.04
N ARG A 42 -2.60 4.40 -18.61
CA ARG A 42 -3.70 3.80 -17.86
C ARG A 42 -3.23 2.75 -16.84
N ALA A 43 -2.21 1.96 -17.17
CA ALA A 43 -1.61 1.00 -16.24
C ALA A 43 -0.98 1.72 -15.05
N VAL A 44 -0.29 2.83 -15.27
CA VAL A 44 0.31 3.67 -14.23
C VAL A 44 -0.78 4.31 -13.35
N GLU A 45 -1.80 4.93 -13.95
CA GLU A 45 -2.93 5.53 -13.22
C GLU A 45 -3.64 4.49 -12.34
N ALA A 46 -3.89 3.30 -12.88
CA ALA A 46 -4.52 2.22 -12.14
C ALA A 46 -3.66 1.74 -10.96
N ALA A 47 -2.35 1.56 -11.18
CA ALA A 47 -1.44 1.10 -10.13
C ALA A 47 -1.32 2.12 -8.99
N VAL A 48 -1.09 3.39 -9.31
CA VAL A 48 -0.92 4.48 -8.34
C VAL A 48 -2.25 4.76 -7.62
N GLY A 49 -3.34 4.85 -8.38
CA GLY A 49 -4.68 5.11 -7.83
C GLY A 49 -5.14 4.01 -6.88
N SER A 50 -4.90 2.74 -7.23
CA SER A 50 -5.36 1.62 -6.42
C SER A 50 -4.64 1.49 -5.08
N ILE A 51 -3.33 1.78 -5.03
CA ILE A 51 -2.58 1.69 -3.77
C ILE A 51 -2.86 2.87 -2.85
N PHE A 52 -3.09 4.06 -3.40
CA PHE A 52 -3.36 5.26 -2.59
C PHE A 52 -4.86 5.45 -2.30
N PHE A 53 -5.74 4.69 -2.95
CA PHE A 53 -7.15 4.61 -2.58
C PHE A 53 -7.28 4.24 -1.09
N ASN A 54 -8.14 4.96 -0.38
CA ASN A 54 -8.37 4.77 1.06
C ASN A 54 -7.05 4.68 1.88
N GLN A 55 -6.06 5.49 1.55
CA GLN A 55 -4.73 5.56 2.18
C GLN A 55 -3.97 4.22 2.16
N GLY A 56 -4.31 3.29 1.24
CA GLY A 56 -3.78 1.94 1.22
C GLY A 56 -4.30 1.02 2.32
N GLU A 57 -5.27 1.46 3.10
CA GLU A 57 -5.94 0.69 4.14
C GLU A 57 -7.06 -0.18 3.53
N SER A 58 -6.66 -1.11 2.65
CA SER A 58 -7.55 -2.03 1.97
C SER A 58 -6.92 -3.42 1.87
N CYS A 59 -7.68 -4.47 2.21
CA CYS A 59 -7.20 -5.86 2.21
C CYS A 59 -6.77 -6.36 0.82
N ASN A 60 -7.31 -5.78 -0.24
CA ASN A 60 -6.98 -6.09 -1.63
C ASN A 60 -6.07 -5.03 -2.29
N ALA A 61 -5.53 -4.07 -1.54
CA ALA A 61 -4.63 -3.07 -2.08
C ALA A 61 -3.45 -3.71 -2.83
N PRO A 62 -3.19 -3.35 -4.10
CA PRO A 62 -2.12 -3.93 -4.90
C PRO A 62 -0.77 -3.31 -4.53
N SER A 63 -0.33 -3.57 -3.32
CA SER A 63 0.85 -2.97 -2.70
C SER A 63 2.19 -3.49 -3.25
N ARG A 64 2.16 -4.60 -4.01
CA ARG A 64 3.30 -5.10 -4.79
C ARG A 64 3.07 -4.85 -6.26
N LEU A 65 3.87 -3.99 -6.85
CA LEU A 65 3.87 -3.73 -8.29
C LEU A 65 5.04 -4.47 -8.94
N PHE A 66 4.73 -5.44 -9.78
CA PHE A 66 5.69 -6.12 -10.64
C PHE A 66 5.67 -5.48 -12.02
N VAL A 67 6.79 -4.94 -12.46
CA VAL A 67 6.92 -4.31 -13.77
C VAL A 67 8.03 -4.99 -14.55
N GLU A 68 7.76 -5.35 -15.81
CA GLU A 68 8.78 -5.87 -16.70
C GLU A 68 9.94 -4.89 -16.85
N ALA A 69 11.17 -5.38 -16.73
CA ALA A 69 12.37 -4.56 -16.63
C ALA A 69 12.51 -3.54 -17.75
N SER A 70 12.10 -3.91 -18.97
CA SER A 70 12.20 -3.08 -20.17
C SER A 70 11.39 -1.78 -20.13
N ILE A 71 10.29 -1.73 -19.36
CA ILE A 71 9.39 -0.56 -19.24
C ILE A 71 9.44 0.10 -17.86
N LYS A 72 10.19 -0.44 -16.92
CA LYS A 72 10.17 0.00 -15.51
C LYS A 72 10.50 1.48 -15.34
N GLU A 73 11.55 1.96 -16.00
CA GLU A 73 11.96 3.37 -15.86
C GLU A 73 10.87 4.34 -16.37
N ALA A 74 10.29 4.05 -17.54
CA ALA A 74 9.20 4.83 -18.10
C ALA A 74 7.93 4.79 -17.19
N PHE A 75 7.64 3.63 -16.61
CA PHE A 75 6.56 3.46 -15.65
C PHE A 75 6.77 4.33 -14.41
N LEU A 76 7.95 4.24 -13.79
CA LEU A 76 8.28 4.99 -12.57
C LEU A 76 8.28 6.50 -12.80
N GLU A 77 8.82 6.98 -13.92
CA GLU A 77 8.77 8.40 -14.27
C GLU A 77 7.33 8.93 -14.31
N LYS A 78 6.42 8.17 -14.95
CA LYS A 78 4.99 8.52 -15.03
C LYS A 78 4.31 8.43 -13.66
N ALA A 79 4.59 7.38 -12.90
CA ALA A 79 4.02 7.18 -11.56
C ALA A 79 4.38 8.34 -10.61
N LEU A 80 5.64 8.77 -10.61
CA LEU A 80 6.11 9.88 -9.76
C LEU A 80 5.43 11.22 -10.12
N LYS A 81 5.03 11.44 -11.37
CA LYS A 81 4.26 12.63 -11.79
C LYS A 81 2.84 12.65 -11.23
N LEU A 82 2.28 11.47 -10.89
CA LEU A 82 0.95 11.37 -10.29
C LEU A 82 0.94 11.53 -8.76
N VAL A 83 2.05 11.23 -8.08
CA VAL A 83 2.16 11.28 -6.60
C VAL A 83 1.65 12.60 -6.00
N PRO A 84 1.91 13.79 -6.57
CA PRO A 84 1.39 15.06 -6.03
C PRO A 84 -0.14 15.14 -5.94
N GLN A 85 -0.87 14.37 -6.73
CA GLN A 85 -2.34 14.33 -6.70
C GLN A 85 -2.89 13.61 -5.47
N TYR A 86 -2.06 12.80 -4.81
CA TYR A 86 -2.40 11.98 -3.64
C TYR A 86 -1.84 12.55 -2.33
N GLN A 87 -1.51 13.86 -2.30
CA GLN A 87 -1.09 14.47 -1.03
C GLN A 87 -2.24 14.37 -0.02
N PRO A 88 -1.94 13.94 1.24
CA PRO A 88 -2.97 13.80 2.25
C PRO A 88 -3.51 15.18 2.66
N GLY A 89 -4.81 15.23 2.96
CA GLY A 89 -5.51 16.47 3.29
C GLY A 89 -6.70 16.25 4.22
N ASN A 90 -7.41 17.36 4.48
CA ASN A 90 -8.65 17.31 5.25
C ASN A 90 -9.73 16.53 4.48
N PRO A 91 -10.24 15.40 5.00
CA PRO A 91 -11.21 14.55 4.29
C PRO A 91 -12.59 15.23 4.07
N LEU A 92 -12.86 16.35 4.72
CA LEU A 92 -14.09 17.13 4.50
C LEU A 92 -13.98 18.08 3.31
N GLU A 93 -12.79 18.24 2.73
CA GLU A 93 -12.60 19.06 1.54
C GLU A 93 -12.76 18.20 0.28
N LYS A 94 -13.57 18.67 -0.68
CA LYS A 94 -13.86 17.93 -1.93
C LYS A 94 -12.64 17.65 -2.80
N SER A 95 -11.58 18.45 -2.67
CA SER A 95 -10.32 18.29 -3.41
C SER A 95 -9.40 17.24 -2.81
N THR A 96 -9.64 16.78 -1.59
CA THR A 96 -8.82 15.77 -0.92
C THR A 96 -9.08 14.38 -1.51
N VAL A 97 -8.05 13.77 -2.06
CA VAL A 97 -8.09 12.41 -2.62
C VAL A 97 -7.68 11.37 -1.59
N MET A 98 -6.71 11.70 -0.74
CA MET A 98 -6.21 10.80 0.31
C MET A 98 -6.36 11.45 1.69
N GLY A 99 -6.97 10.73 2.62
CA GLY A 99 -7.25 11.19 3.98
C GLY A 99 -6.23 10.73 5.01
N ALA A 100 -6.65 10.72 6.29
CA ALA A 100 -5.85 10.26 7.41
C ALA A 100 -5.81 8.72 7.51
N ILE A 101 -4.72 8.20 8.06
CA ILE A 101 -4.63 6.82 8.58
C ILE A 101 -5.60 6.67 9.76
N VAL A 102 -6.16 5.49 9.93
CA VAL A 102 -7.23 5.21 10.91
C VAL A 102 -6.90 5.67 12.34
N ASP A 103 -5.67 5.48 12.79
CA ASP A 103 -5.18 5.93 14.10
C ASP A 103 -3.65 6.03 14.16
N LYS A 104 -3.15 6.51 15.31
CA LYS A 104 -1.71 6.65 15.55
C LYS A 104 -0.98 5.30 15.57
N THR A 105 -1.59 4.25 16.07
CA THR A 105 -0.97 2.90 16.15
C THR A 105 -0.69 2.36 14.75
N GLN A 106 -1.65 2.54 13.84
CA GLN A 106 -1.49 2.14 12.45
C GLN A 106 -0.49 3.06 11.72
N MET A 107 -0.53 4.37 11.97
CA MET A 107 0.47 5.29 11.40
C MET A 107 1.90 4.88 11.82
N ASP A 108 2.13 4.62 13.11
CA ASP A 108 3.43 4.17 13.62
C ASP A 108 3.84 2.82 13.00
N THR A 109 2.88 1.94 12.73
CA THR A 109 3.10 0.67 12.02
C THR A 109 3.55 0.89 10.59
N VAL A 110 2.88 1.76 9.83
CA VAL A 110 3.26 2.11 8.45
C VAL A 110 4.67 2.71 8.42
N LEU A 111 4.98 3.66 9.30
CA LEU A 111 6.30 4.28 9.38
C LEU A 111 7.40 3.27 9.71
N ARG A 112 7.12 2.30 10.59
CA ARG A 112 8.06 1.19 10.90
C ARG A 112 8.35 0.32 9.66
N TYR A 113 7.34 0.02 8.83
CA TYR A 113 7.57 -0.70 7.57
C TYR A 113 8.35 0.13 6.55
N ILE A 114 8.09 1.42 6.46
CA ILE A 114 8.88 2.34 5.63
C ILE A 114 10.35 2.31 6.06
N ASP A 115 10.62 2.37 7.36
CA ASP A 115 11.99 2.26 7.89
C ASP A 115 12.62 0.90 7.62
N ALA A 116 11.85 -0.19 7.69
CA ALA A 116 12.34 -1.52 7.34
C ALA A 116 12.74 -1.58 5.86
N GLY A 117 11.92 -1.07 4.95
CA GLY A 117 12.25 -1.00 3.53
C GLY A 117 13.54 -0.23 3.24
N LYS A 118 13.73 0.93 3.89
CA LYS A 118 14.98 1.72 3.80
C LYS A 118 16.18 0.92 4.29
N LYS A 119 16.06 0.25 5.45
CA LYS A 119 17.15 -0.55 6.07
C LYS A 119 17.50 -1.80 5.26
N GLU A 120 16.53 -2.41 4.59
CA GLU A 120 16.72 -3.57 3.73
C GLU A 120 17.26 -3.21 2.34
N GLY A 121 17.44 -1.91 2.05
CA GLY A 121 18.08 -1.42 0.83
C GLY A 121 17.12 -1.14 -0.32
N ALA A 122 15.82 -1.07 -0.10
CA ALA A 122 14.89 -0.56 -1.10
C ALA A 122 15.11 0.94 -1.32
N LYS A 123 15.04 1.38 -2.57
CA LYS A 123 15.26 2.78 -2.96
C LYS A 123 13.97 3.57 -2.78
N LEU A 124 13.94 4.49 -1.83
CA LEU A 124 12.83 5.42 -1.67
C LEU A 124 12.79 6.43 -2.82
N LEU A 125 11.68 6.49 -3.56
CA LEU A 125 11.49 7.42 -4.68
C LEU A 125 10.54 8.58 -4.33
N ALA A 126 9.57 8.35 -3.41
CA ALA A 126 8.62 9.37 -2.98
C ALA A 126 8.15 9.09 -1.56
N GLY A 127 7.72 10.13 -0.84
CA GLY A 127 7.15 10.04 0.51
C GLY A 127 8.14 9.55 1.57
N GLY A 128 7.73 8.55 2.32
CA GLY A 128 8.60 7.90 3.31
C GLY A 128 8.61 8.56 4.69
N GLU A 129 7.61 9.39 4.99
CA GLU A 129 7.49 10.11 6.26
C GLU A 129 6.04 10.44 6.62
N ALA A 130 5.82 10.85 7.85
CA ALA A 130 4.56 11.39 8.32
C ALA A 130 4.30 12.78 7.73
N ALA A 131 3.03 13.18 7.68
CA ALA A 131 2.60 14.52 7.33
C ALA A 131 1.60 15.04 8.38
N GLU A 132 1.37 16.34 8.41
CA GLU A 132 0.41 16.94 9.32
C GLU A 132 -0.39 18.07 8.63
N PRO A 133 -1.14 17.74 7.53
CA PRO A 133 -1.96 18.75 6.86
C PRO A 133 -3.11 19.28 7.75
N VAL A 134 -3.54 18.46 8.72
CA VAL A 134 -4.48 18.87 9.77
C VAL A 134 -3.87 18.54 11.12
N LYS A 135 -3.80 19.53 12.00
CA LYS A 135 -3.15 19.43 13.32
C LYS A 135 -3.72 18.28 14.14
N GLY A 136 -2.83 17.43 14.63
CA GLY A 136 -3.15 16.28 15.48
C GLY A 136 -3.69 15.07 14.70
N GLY A 137 -3.77 15.13 13.37
CA GLY A 137 -4.17 14.01 12.54
C GLY A 137 -3.02 13.03 12.27
N CYS A 138 -3.39 11.81 11.89
CA CYS A 138 -2.45 10.73 11.58
C CYS A 138 -2.31 10.62 10.05
N TYR A 139 -1.26 11.16 9.47
CA TYR A 139 -1.06 11.16 8.03
C TYR A 139 0.31 10.60 7.64
N VAL A 140 0.36 9.87 6.53
CA VAL A 140 1.59 9.39 5.92
C VAL A 140 1.59 9.82 4.46
N LEU A 141 2.72 10.32 3.96
CA LEU A 141 2.87 10.69 2.56
C LEU A 141 2.78 9.45 1.65
N PRO A 142 2.19 9.60 0.44
CA PRO A 142 2.20 8.55 -0.57
C PRO A 142 3.64 8.14 -0.86
N THR A 143 3.94 6.86 -0.59
CA THR A 143 5.30 6.33 -0.55
C THR A 143 5.52 5.31 -1.67
N ILE A 144 6.62 5.45 -2.41
CA ILE A 144 7.03 4.52 -3.47
C ILE A 144 8.46 4.06 -3.22
N PHE A 145 8.65 2.74 -3.16
CA PHE A 145 9.96 2.09 -3.15
C PHE A 145 10.24 1.38 -4.46
N ASP A 146 11.44 1.58 -5.03
CA ASP A 146 11.97 0.80 -6.15
C ASP A 146 13.07 -0.18 -5.69
N GLY A 147 13.38 -1.15 -6.55
CA GLY A 147 14.40 -2.16 -6.29
C GLY A 147 14.04 -3.11 -5.15
N VAL A 148 12.76 -3.25 -4.87
CA VAL A 148 12.27 -4.17 -3.85
C VAL A 148 12.47 -5.60 -4.30
N LYS A 149 12.96 -6.46 -3.40
CA LYS A 149 13.13 -7.90 -3.62
C LYS A 149 12.05 -8.68 -2.88
N ASN A 150 11.75 -9.89 -3.37
CA ASN A 150 10.68 -10.73 -2.80
C ASN A 150 10.93 -11.16 -1.34
N ASP A 151 12.17 -11.16 -0.87
CA ASP A 151 12.55 -11.51 0.50
C ASP A 151 12.47 -10.34 1.48
N MET A 152 12.33 -9.10 1.00
CA MET A 152 12.19 -7.92 1.85
C MET A 152 10.87 -7.92 2.62
N THR A 153 10.89 -7.39 3.83
CA THR A 153 9.73 -7.27 4.72
C THR A 153 8.56 -6.55 4.05
N ILE A 154 8.83 -5.43 3.35
CA ILE A 154 7.81 -4.65 2.66
C ILE A 154 7.19 -5.35 1.44
N ALA A 155 7.84 -6.41 0.91
CA ALA A 155 7.28 -7.25 -0.16
C ALA A 155 6.45 -8.42 0.40
N ARG A 156 6.70 -8.86 1.64
CA ARG A 156 6.11 -10.06 2.22
C ARG A 156 4.95 -9.78 3.16
N GLU A 157 5.01 -8.67 3.89
CA GLU A 157 4.07 -8.36 4.96
C GLU A 157 3.09 -7.27 4.55
N GLU A 158 1.86 -7.36 5.04
CA GLU A 158 0.82 -6.35 4.83
C GLU A 158 1.14 -5.10 5.64
N ILE A 159 1.31 -3.97 4.95
CA ILE A 159 1.60 -2.67 5.58
C ILE A 159 0.31 -1.99 6.02
N PHE A 160 -0.75 -2.10 5.22
CA PHE A 160 -2.05 -1.45 5.42
C PHE A 160 -1.90 0.07 5.52
N GLY A 161 -1.24 0.64 4.51
CA GLY A 161 -0.91 2.07 4.40
C GLY A 161 -0.47 2.44 2.98
N PRO A 162 -0.23 3.73 2.69
CA PRO A 162 0.01 4.24 1.34
C PRO A 162 1.46 3.97 0.87
N VAL A 163 1.83 2.70 0.77
CA VAL A 163 3.18 2.26 0.43
C VAL A 163 3.17 1.29 -0.73
N LEU A 164 3.75 1.70 -1.86
CA LEU A 164 3.95 0.90 -3.06
C LEU A 164 5.36 0.31 -3.09
N SER A 165 5.44 -1.01 -3.20
CA SER A 165 6.70 -1.75 -3.37
C SER A 165 6.84 -2.19 -4.82
N VAL A 166 7.85 -1.65 -5.54
CA VAL A 166 8.07 -1.93 -6.95
C VAL A 166 9.20 -2.96 -7.11
N LEU A 167 8.85 -4.06 -7.78
CA LEU A 167 9.71 -5.16 -8.15
C LEU A 167 9.80 -5.24 -9.67
N SER A 168 10.95 -5.61 -10.21
CA SER A 168 11.11 -5.86 -11.65
C SER A 168 11.32 -7.34 -11.93
N PHE A 169 10.91 -7.79 -13.10
CA PHE A 169 11.11 -9.15 -13.60
C PHE A 169 11.52 -9.11 -15.09
#